data_8e83c023315116f76d02c2361e58ae8c
#
_entry.id   8e83c023315116f76d02c2361e58ae8c
#
_cell.length_a   1.000
_cell.length_b   1.000
_cell.length_c   1.000
_cell.angle_alpha   90.00
_cell.angle_beta   90.00
_cell.angle_gamma   90.00
#
_symmetry.space_group_name_H-M   'P 1'
#
loop_
_entity.id
_entity.type
_entity.pdbx_description
1 polymer ?
#
loop_
_entity_poly.entity_id
_entity_poly.type
_entity_poly.pdbx_seq_one_letter_code
_entity_poly.pdbx_strand_id
1 'polypeptide(L)'
;MKLINRTLPALLIAAGIFFLGVFIKAGIDNFSNRDRVITVRGLAEKEVMANKVTWPIVCKEVGNDLPAIYDKITSTNNALIKFLTSNGITKEEISVNAPDIVDLQAERYGSRDFQYRYNVTSVVVVTSSNVAKVNELIKRQTELLKEGIAITAGDYNYQTIYEYTDLNSIKPSMIAEATHNAREAANKFAADSHSNIGKIKTATQGQFSIENRDPYTPYIKNVRVVSSIVFYLED
;
A
#
# COMPACT_ATOMS: atom_id res chain seq x y z
N MET A 1 -75.93 -23.92 33.74
CA MET A 1 -75.18 -22.62 33.83
C MET A 1 -74.01 -22.65 34.83
N LYS A 2 -73.98 -23.43 35.94
CA LYS A 2 -72.86 -23.43 36.93
C LYS A 2 -71.55 -24.10 36.47
N LEU A 3 -71.59 -25.04 35.51
CA LEU A 3 -70.38 -25.69 34.97
C LEU A 3 -69.56 -24.75 34.03
N ILE A 4 -70.23 -23.97 33.19
CA ILE A 4 -69.59 -23.05 32.24
C ILE A 4 -68.81 -21.94 32.96
N ASN A 5 -69.32 -21.49 34.11
CA ASN A 5 -68.66 -20.43 34.89
C ASN A 5 -67.34 -20.91 35.61
N ARG A 6 -67.08 -22.21 35.71
CA ARG A 6 -65.86 -22.77 36.30
C ARG A 6 -64.85 -23.23 35.24
N THR A 7 -65.32 -23.66 34.07
CA THR A 7 -64.44 -24.17 33.02
C THR A 7 -63.82 -23.04 32.17
N LEU A 8 -64.54 -21.93 31.99
CA LEU A 8 -64.03 -20.79 31.23
C LEU A 8 -62.74 -20.14 31.84
N PRO A 9 -62.68 -19.83 33.16
CA PRO A 9 -61.43 -19.34 33.75
C PRO A 9 -60.25 -20.34 33.69
N ALA A 10 -60.54 -21.63 33.85
CA ALA A 10 -59.52 -22.68 33.79
C ALA A 10 -58.92 -22.78 32.37
N LEU A 11 -59.76 -22.63 31.35
CA LEU A 11 -59.35 -22.66 29.96
C LEU A 11 -58.54 -21.41 29.57
N LEU A 12 -58.90 -20.23 30.08
CA LEU A 12 -58.11 -19.01 29.90
C LEU A 12 -56.74 -19.08 30.59
N ILE A 13 -56.65 -19.65 31.79
CA ILE A 13 -55.40 -19.86 32.49
C ILE A 13 -54.52 -20.87 31.72
N ALA A 14 -55.11 -21.98 31.25
CA ALA A 14 -54.38 -22.98 30.49
C ALA A 14 -53.84 -22.39 29.17
N ALA A 15 -54.65 -21.57 28.46
CA ALA A 15 -54.22 -20.85 27.28
C ALA A 15 -53.09 -19.85 27.59
N GLY A 16 -53.21 -19.11 28.70
CA GLY A 16 -52.15 -18.17 29.15
C GLY A 16 -50.82 -18.88 29.40
N ILE A 17 -50.85 -20.02 30.09
CA ILE A 17 -49.65 -20.83 30.37
C ILE A 17 -49.07 -21.40 29.07
N PHE A 18 -49.92 -21.87 28.15
CA PHE A 18 -49.45 -22.34 26.84
C PHE A 18 -48.76 -21.26 26.05
N PHE A 19 -49.35 -20.07 25.91
CA PHE A 19 -48.69 -18.95 25.24
C PHE A 19 -47.43 -18.50 25.92
N LEU A 20 -47.38 -18.47 27.28
CA LEU A 20 -46.17 -18.17 28.05
C LEU A 20 -45.04 -19.17 27.69
N GLY A 21 -45.38 -20.48 27.63
CA GLY A 21 -44.42 -21.51 27.22
C GLY A 21 -43.87 -21.30 25.81
N VAL A 22 -44.75 -20.95 24.85
CA VAL A 22 -44.38 -20.64 23.48
C VAL A 22 -43.47 -19.42 23.39
N PHE A 23 -43.79 -18.34 24.12
CA PHE A 23 -42.93 -17.13 24.16
C PHE A 23 -41.60 -17.37 24.81
N ILE A 24 -41.54 -18.13 25.92
CA ILE A 24 -40.31 -18.51 26.60
C ILE A 24 -39.45 -19.35 25.65
N LYS A 25 -40.01 -20.35 25.00
CA LYS A 25 -39.31 -21.18 24.02
C LYS A 25 -38.75 -20.32 22.87
N ALA A 26 -39.54 -19.47 22.27
CA ALA A 26 -39.13 -18.58 21.20
C ALA A 26 -37.99 -17.60 21.66
N GLY A 27 -38.05 -17.14 22.92
CA GLY A 27 -37.02 -16.32 23.52
C GLY A 27 -35.69 -17.06 23.71
N ILE A 28 -35.73 -18.32 24.17
CA ILE A 28 -34.56 -19.18 24.37
C ILE A 28 -33.95 -19.57 23.03
N ASP A 29 -34.78 -19.97 22.05
CA ASP A 29 -34.32 -20.31 20.69
C ASP A 29 -33.64 -19.11 20.03
N ASN A 30 -34.21 -17.92 20.14
CA ASN A 30 -33.60 -16.67 19.60
C ASN A 30 -32.31 -16.30 20.30
N PHE A 31 -32.17 -16.58 21.62
CA PHE A 31 -30.93 -16.33 22.36
C PHE A 31 -29.83 -17.34 21.96
N SER A 32 -30.20 -18.63 21.83
CA SER A 32 -29.25 -19.70 21.47
C SER A 32 -28.71 -19.50 20.02
N ASN A 33 -29.56 -19.06 19.10
CA ASN A 33 -29.16 -18.83 17.70
C ASN A 33 -28.27 -17.58 17.51
N ARG A 34 -28.22 -16.67 18.50
CA ARG A 34 -27.34 -15.48 18.43
C ARG A 34 -25.85 -15.79 18.44
N ASP A 35 -25.45 -16.95 18.94
CA ASP A 35 -24.05 -17.35 19.05
C ASP A 35 -23.56 -18.19 17.83
N ARG A 36 -24.48 -18.58 16.96
CA ARG A 36 -24.12 -19.29 15.72
C ARG A 36 -23.63 -18.26 14.70
N VAL A 37 -22.33 -18.15 14.57
CA VAL A 37 -21.69 -17.19 13.66
C VAL A 37 -20.59 -17.86 12.83
N ILE A 38 -20.33 -17.31 11.67
CA ILE A 38 -19.18 -17.66 10.83
C ILE A 38 -18.31 -16.42 10.61
N THR A 39 -17.01 -16.58 10.80
CA THR A 39 -16.03 -15.53 10.50
C THR A 39 -15.29 -15.88 9.22
N VAL A 40 -15.36 -15.00 8.26
CA VAL A 40 -14.69 -15.14 6.97
C VAL A 40 -13.82 -13.93 6.65
N ARG A 41 -12.85 -14.14 5.76
CA ARG A 41 -12.00 -13.07 5.24
C ARG A 41 -12.16 -13.00 3.73
N GLY A 42 -12.43 -11.81 3.23
CA GLY A 42 -12.43 -11.52 1.81
C GLY A 42 -11.21 -10.69 1.45
N LEU A 43 -10.54 -11.08 0.39
CA LEU A 43 -9.36 -10.42 -0.18
C LEU A 43 -9.79 -9.66 -1.43
N ALA A 44 -9.27 -8.44 -1.61
CA ALA A 44 -9.22 -7.78 -2.91
C ALA A 44 -7.77 -7.35 -3.21
N GLU A 45 -7.34 -7.57 -4.43
CA GLU A 45 -6.03 -7.18 -4.93
C GLU A 45 -6.18 -6.49 -6.28
N LYS A 46 -5.41 -5.42 -6.47
CA LYS A 46 -5.44 -4.66 -7.72
C LYS A 46 -4.04 -4.19 -8.10
N GLU A 47 -3.61 -4.53 -9.29
CA GLU A 47 -2.41 -3.93 -9.88
C GLU A 47 -2.73 -2.52 -10.40
N VAL A 48 -1.88 -1.56 -10.04
CA VAL A 48 -1.96 -0.18 -10.48
C VAL A 48 -0.58 0.33 -10.89
N MET A 49 -0.55 1.28 -11.82
CA MET A 49 0.69 1.98 -12.15
C MET A 49 0.98 3.03 -11.09
N ALA A 50 2.24 3.14 -10.67
CA ALA A 50 2.70 4.27 -9.86
C ALA A 50 2.38 5.58 -10.59
N ASN A 51 1.97 6.59 -9.85
CA ASN A 51 1.65 7.92 -10.38
C ASN A 51 2.61 9.01 -9.91
N LYS A 52 3.66 8.61 -9.20
CA LYS A 52 4.76 9.48 -8.78
C LYS A 52 6.06 8.70 -8.79
N VAL A 53 7.12 9.31 -9.26
CA VAL A 53 8.47 8.77 -9.26
C VAL A 53 9.44 9.80 -8.69
N THR A 54 10.37 9.33 -7.87
CA THR A 54 11.52 10.08 -7.39
C THR A 54 12.76 9.37 -7.86
N TRP A 55 13.51 10.00 -8.76
CA TRP A 55 14.71 9.46 -9.36
C TRP A 55 15.93 10.28 -8.96
N PRO A 56 16.77 9.81 -8.03
CA PRO A 56 18.05 10.42 -7.70
C PRO A 56 19.10 10.04 -8.75
N ILE A 57 19.76 11.05 -9.31
CA ILE A 57 20.87 10.92 -10.26
C ILE A 57 22.14 11.29 -9.49
N VAL A 58 23.02 10.32 -9.28
CA VAL A 58 24.20 10.46 -8.43
C VAL A 58 25.44 10.57 -9.28
N CYS A 59 26.20 11.65 -9.08
CA CYS A 59 27.53 11.84 -9.65
C CYS A 59 28.56 11.96 -8.53
N LYS A 60 29.70 11.28 -8.69
CA LYS A 60 30.80 11.31 -7.75
C LYS A 60 32.04 11.88 -8.41
N GLU A 61 32.69 12.80 -7.71
CA GLU A 61 33.95 13.40 -8.13
C GLU A 61 35.00 13.27 -7.04
N VAL A 62 36.23 12.98 -7.44
CA VAL A 62 37.36 12.86 -6.53
C VAL A 62 38.47 13.82 -6.94
N GLY A 63 39.22 14.31 -5.95
CA GLY A 63 40.33 15.21 -6.20
C GLY A 63 41.01 15.74 -4.93
N ASN A 64 41.98 16.61 -5.12
CA ASN A 64 42.74 17.22 -4.01
C ASN A 64 42.44 18.72 -3.86
N ASP A 65 41.73 19.31 -4.82
CA ASP A 65 41.40 20.74 -4.85
C ASP A 65 39.88 20.90 -4.85
N LEU A 66 39.31 21.38 -3.73
CA LEU A 66 37.86 21.58 -3.58
C LEU A 66 37.26 22.58 -4.59
N PRO A 67 37.87 23.75 -4.87
CA PRO A 67 37.40 24.66 -5.91
C PRO A 67 37.29 23.99 -7.28
N ALA A 68 38.28 23.23 -7.72
CA ALA A 68 38.25 22.52 -8.99
C ALA A 68 37.14 21.43 -9.03
N ILE A 69 36.93 20.71 -7.93
CA ILE A 69 35.83 19.74 -7.78
C ILE A 69 34.49 20.46 -7.85
N TYR A 70 34.32 21.60 -7.18
CA TYR A 70 33.10 22.41 -7.19
C TYR A 70 32.73 22.84 -8.62
N ASP A 71 33.69 23.37 -9.37
CA ASP A 71 33.46 23.80 -10.76
C ASP A 71 33.02 22.62 -11.63
N LYS A 72 33.65 21.45 -11.45
CA LYS A 72 33.30 20.24 -12.19
C LYS A 72 31.89 19.74 -11.85
N ILE A 73 31.55 19.67 -10.57
CA ILE A 73 30.21 19.30 -10.12
C ILE A 73 29.15 20.26 -10.65
N THR A 74 29.42 21.55 -10.59
CA THR A 74 28.52 22.58 -11.08
C THR A 74 28.29 22.41 -12.59
N SER A 75 29.34 22.17 -13.36
CA SER A 75 29.25 21.89 -14.80
C SER A 75 28.44 20.62 -15.07
N THR A 76 28.70 19.54 -14.32
CA THR A 76 27.97 18.27 -14.43
C THR A 76 26.47 18.44 -14.12
N ASN A 77 26.13 19.12 -13.02
CA ASN A 77 24.76 19.39 -12.64
C ASN A 77 24.02 20.22 -13.68
N ASN A 78 24.67 21.25 -14.26
CA ASN A 78 24.10 22.06 -15.35
C ASN A 78 23.83 21.24 -16.61
N ALA A 79 24.73 20.33 -16.98
CA ALA A 79 24.55 19.43 -18.11
C ALA A 79 23.39 18.43 -17.84
N LEU A 80 23.28 17.87 -16.63
CA LEU A 80 22.15 17.04 -16.23
C LEU A 80 20.81 17.79 -16.30
N ILE A 81 20.74 19.01 -15.75
CA ILE A 81 19.55 19.84 -15.81
C ILE A 81 19.16 20.14 -17.26
N LYS A 82 20.13 20.46 -18.10
CA LYS A 82 19.91 20.68 -19.53
C LYS A 82 19.38 19.42 -20.23
N PHE A 83 19.97 18.26 -19.97
CA PHE A 83 19.49 16.98 -20.51
C PHE A 83 18.04 16.73 -20.08
N LEU A 84 17.71 16.86 -18.81
CA LEU A 84 16.38 16.63 -18.26
C LEU A 84 15.34 17.59 -18.86
N THR A 85 15.66 18.89 -18.89
CA THR A 85 14.74 19.91 -19.40
C THR A 85 14.54 19.81 -20.91
N SER A 86 15.60 19.50 -21.68
CA SER A 86 15.48 19.27 -23.12
C SER A 86 14.65 18.04 -23.47
N ASN A 87 14.48 17.12 -22.53
CA ASN A 87 13.66 15.92 -22.66
C ASN A 87 12.30 16.03 -21.96
N GLY A 88 11.87 17.25 -21.58
CA GLY A 88 10.51 17.54 -21.13
C GLY A 88 10.25 17.37 -19.63
N ILE A 89 11.29 17.31 -18.80
CA ILE A 89 11.16 17.46 -17.34
C ILE A 89 11.20 18.96 -17.02
N THR A 90 10.24 19.44 -16.23
CA THR A 90 10.19 20.86 -15.86
C THR A 90 11.20 21.17 -14.75
N LYS A 91 11.55 22.45 -14.61
CA LYS A 91 12.49 22.85 -13.56
C LYS A 91 11.97 22.61 -12.16
N GLU A 92 10.67 22.69 -11.98
CA GLU A 92 9.97 22.46 -10.71
C GLU A 92 10.03 20.99 -10.26
N GLU A 93 10.22 20.08 -11.23
CA GLU A 93 10.41 18.64 -10.97
C GLU A 93 11.86 18.29 -10.64
N ILE A 94 12.81 19.24 -10.78
CA ILE A 94 14.23 19.01 -10.56
C ILE A 94 14.68 19.72 -9.29
N SER A 95 15.33 19.00 -8.40
CA SER A 95 16.02 19.58 -7.25
C SER A 95 17.48 19.14 -7.21
N VAL A 96 18.37 20.04 -6.81
CA VAL A 96 19.80 19.75 -6.61
C VAL A 96 20.06 19.80 -5.13
N ASN A 97 20.51 18.69 -4.56
CA ASN A 97 20.85 18.61 -3.15
C ASN A 97 22.22 19.21 -2.89
N ALA A 98 22.46 19.68 -1.67
CA ALA A 98 23.81 20.02 -1.24
C ALA A 98 24.73 18.81 -1.43
N PRO A 99 25.94 18.99 -1.98
CA PRO A 99 26.87 17.88 -2.16
C PRO A 99 27.36 17.34 -0.81
N ASP A 100 27.53 16.04 -0.73
CA ASP A 100 28.17 15.37 0.39
C ASP A 100 29.68 15.30 0.14
N ILE A 101 30.48 15.75 1.11
CA ILE A 101 31.94 15.88 0.99
C ILE A 101 32.59 15.02 2.07
N VAL A 102 33.37 14.03 1.66
CA VAL A 102 34.16 13.18 2.54
C VAL A 102 35.64 13.54 2.37
N ASP A 103 36.29 13.99 3.47
CA ASP A 103 37.75 14.16 3.54
C ASP A 103 38.40 12.85 4.00
N LEU A 104 38.88 12.06 3.04
CA LEU A 104 39.44 10.73 3.27
C LEU A 104 40.71 10.77 4.14
N GLN A 105 41.40 11.92 4.28
CA GLN A 105 42.54 12.08 5.14
C GLN A 105 42.16 12.45 6.59
N ALA A 106 40.95 13.00 6.79
CA ALA A 106 40.42 13.31 8.11
C ALA A 106 39.86 12.09 8.83
N GLU A 107 39.46 11.07 8.10
CA GLU A 107 38.94 9.79 8.65
C GLU A 107 40.13 8.95 9.19
N ARG A 108 40.33 9.00 10.50
CA ARG A 108 41.48 8.41 11.21
C ARG A 108 41.52 6.88 11.32
N TYR A 109 40.64 6.14 10.69
CA TYR A 109 40.63 4.68 10.77
C TYR A 109 41.23 4.04 9.52
N GLY A 110 42.56 3.85 9.53
CA GLY A 110 43.33 3.08 8.56
C GLY A 110 44.38 3.93 7.84
N SER A 111 45.64 3.54 7.95
CA SER A 111 46.78 4.07 7.19
C SER A 111 46.70 3.61 5.72
N ARG A 112 45.72 4.10 4.98
CA ARG A 112 45.67 3.94 3.52
C ARG A 112 46.08 5.27 2.89
N ASP A 113 47.12 5.26 2.08
CA ASP A 113 47.45 6.37 1.19
C ASP A 113 46.37 6.44 0.12
N PHE A 114 45.40 7.34 0.29
CA PHE A 114 44.43 7.65 -0.75
C PHE A 114 45.07 8.57 -1.77
N GLN A 115 44.97 8.22 -3.04
CA GLN A 115 45.46 9.06 -4.15
C GLN A 115 44.76 10.43 -4.17
N TYR A 116 43.49 10.49 -3.75
CA TYR A 116 42.68 11.70 -3.66
C TYR A 116 42.21 11.94 -2.24
N ARG A 117 42.25 13.20 -1.81
CA ARG A 117 41.83 13.60 -0.47
C ARG A 117 40.35 13.69 -0.32
N TYR A 118 39.68 14.23 -1.33
CA TYR A 118 38.24 14.49 -1.27
C TYR A 118 37.49 13.56 -2.19
N ASN A 119 36.37 13.02 -1.65
CA ASN A 119 35.34 12.33 -2.42
C ASN A 119 34.03 13.13 -2.24
N VAL A 120 33.48 13.63 -3.34
CA VAL A 120 32.30 14.49 -3.33
C VAL A 120 31.19 13.82 -4.10
N THR A 121 30.03 13.67 -3.45
CA THR A 121 28.83 13.10 -4.03
C THR A 121 27.81 14.20 -4.29
N SER A 122 27.41 14.40 -5.53
CA SER A 122 26.35 15.31 -5.94
C SER A 122 25.12 14.52 -6.36
N VAL A 123 23.94 14.96 -5.94
CA VAL A 123 22.66 14.31 -6.25
C VAL A 123 21.69 15.31 -6.86
N VAL A 124 21.30 15.05 -8.08
CA VAL A 124 20.20 15.73 -8.78
C VAL A 124 18.98 14.83 -8.69
N VAL A 125 17.89 15.31 -8.10
CA VAL A 125 16.67 14.52 -7.88
C VAL A 125 15.58 15.01 -8.83
N VAL A 126 14.99 14.07 -9.56
CA VAL A 126 13.79 14.30 -10.38
C VAL A 126 12.60 13.72 -9.64
N THR A 127 11.59 14.56 -9.32
CA THR A 127 10.31 14.13 -8.75
C THR A 127 9.19 14.50 -9.72
N SER A 128 8.56 13.51 -10.32
CA SER A 128 7.57 13.72 -11.39
C SER A 128 6.35 12.83 -11.23
N SER A 129 5.21 13.34 -11.66
CA SER A 129 3.99 12.53 -11.84
C SER A 129 3.97 11.78 -13.18
N ASN A 130 4.84 12.13 -14.12
CA ASN A 130 4.96 11.44 -15.40
C ASN A 130 5.96 10.28 -15.31
N VAL A 131 5.53 9.21 -14.66
CA VAL A 131 6.34 7.99 -14.43
C VAL A 131 6.85 7.40 -15.75
N ALA A 132 6.03 7.38 -16.78
CA ALA A 132 6.40 6.82 -18.09
C ALA A 132 7.58 7.58 -18.71
N LYS A 133 7.54 8.91 -18.65
CA LYS A 133 8.59 9.78 -19.16
C LYS A 133 9.91 9.60 -18.41
N VAL A 134 9.84 9.57 -17.08
CA VAL A 134 11.06 9.37 -16.27
C VAL A 134 11.66 7.98 -16.53
N ASN A 135 10.84 6.93 -16.66
CA ASN A 135 11.32 5.59 -17.01
C ASN A 135 12.01 5.53 -18.38
N GLU A 136 11.51 6.30 -19.35
CA GLU A 136 12.18 6.47 -20.65
C GLU A 136 13.57 7.09 -20.46
N LEU A 137 13.67 8.16 -19.66
CA LEU A 137 14.94 8.86 -19.41
C LEU A 137 15.94 8.02 -18.61
N ILE A 138 15.48 7.23 -17.66
CA ILE A 138 16.32 6.26 -16.93
C ILE A 138 17.00 5.29 -17.92
N LYS A 139 16.28 4.80 -18.93
CA LYS A 139 16.87 3.92 -19.94
C LYS A 139 17.87 4.65 -20.85
N ARG A 140 17.66 5.93 -21.05
CA ARG A 140 18.52 6.78 -21.90
C ARG A 140 19.66 7.46 -21.11
N GLN A 141 19.78 7.25 -19.80
CA GLN A 141 20.85 7.86 -19.00
C GLN A 141 22.27 7.55 -19.52
N THR A 142 22.42 6.46 -20.30
CA THR A 142 23.69 6.12 -20.97
C THR A 142 24.12 7.17 -22.00
N GLU A 143 23.22 8.02 -22.49
CA GLU A 143 23.55 9.14 -23.39
C GLU A 143 24.47 10.16 -22.68
N LEU A 144 24.30 10.34 -21.37
CA LEU A 144 25.12 11.22 -20.55
C LEU A 144 26.58 10.78 -20.46
N LEU A 145 26.85 9.48 -20.61
CA LEU A 145 28.22 8.96 -20.68
C LEU A 145 28.99 9.51 -21.89
N LYS A 146 28.28 9.78 -22.99
CA LYS A 146 28.88 10.38 -24.21
C LYS A 146 29.30 11.82 -23.96
N GLU A 147 28.68 12.50 -23.00
CA GLU A 147 29.01 13.85 -22.56
C GLU A 147 30.06 13.86 -21.44
N GLY A 148 30.61 12.69 -21.09
CA GLY A 148 31.62 12.52 -20.06
C GLY A 148 31.04 12.52 -18.64
N ILE A 149 29.73 12.40 -18.48
CA ILE A 149 29.05 12.36 -17.17
C ILE A 149 28.87 10.92 -16.73
N ALA A 150 29.60 10.54 -15.67
CA ALA A 150 29.48 9.22 -15.07
C ALA A 150 28.40 9.24 -13.97
N ILE A 151 27.31 8.51 -14.20
CA ILE A 151 26.25 8.31 -13.21
C ILE A 151 26.58 7.06 -12.39
N THR A 152 26.58 7.20 -11.06
CA THR A 152 26.73 6.06 -10.16
C THR A 152 25.38 5.36 -10.01
N ALA A 153 25.29 4.10 -10.48
CA ALA A 153 24.12 3.25 -10.32
C ALA A 153 24.38 2.23 -9.19
N GLY A 154 23.28 1.76 -8.56
CA GLY A 154 23.33 0.64 -7.62
C GLY A 154 23.69 1.01 -6.18
N ASP A 155 23.75 2.29 -5.83
CA ASP A 155 23.91 2.73 -4.45
C ASP A 155 22.57 2.52 -3.71
N TYR A 156 22.61 1.77 -2.60
CA TYR A 156 21.42 1.45 -1.81
C TYR A 156 20.70 2.70 -1.29
N ASN A 157 21.43 3.77 -1.01
CA ASN A 157 20.88 5.00 -0.47
C ASN A 157 20.16 5.86 -1.52
N TYR A 158 20.38 5.60 -2.80
CA TYR A 158 19.88 6.42 -3.91
C TYR A 158 19.09 5.60 -4.93
N GLN A 159 18.13 4.82 -4.43
CA GLN A 159 17.25 4.04 -5.30
C GLN A 159 16.13 4.90 -5.88
N THR A 160 15.72 4.60 -7.12
CA THR A 160 14.52 5.19 -7.69
C THR A 160 13.29 4.68 -6.95
N ILE A 161 12.48 5.62 -6.44
CA ILE A 161 11.27 5.31 -5.67
C ILE A 161 10.05 5.59 -6.54
N TYR A 162 9.14 4.62 -6.57
CA TYR A 162 7.85 4.74 -7.24
C TYR A 162 6.75 4.68 -6.21
N GLU A 163 5.77 5.59 -6.31
CA GLU A 163 4.66 5.69 -5.37
C GLU A 163 3.32 5.70 -6.10
N TYR A 164 2.32 5.10 -5.50
CA TYR A 164 0.93 5.26 -5.88
C TYR A 164 0.23 6.06 -4.80
N THR A 165 -0.12 7.32 -5.09
CA THR A 165 -0.64 8.28 -4.11
C THR A 165 -2.16 8.42 -4.17
N ASP A 166 -2.82 7.87 -5.21
CA ASP A 166 -4.27 8.00 -5.43
C ASP A 166 -5.07 6.80 -4.90
N LEU A 167 -4.69 6.32 -3.71
CA LEU A 167 -5.37 5.19 -3.09
C LEU A 167 -6.86 5.44 -2.86
N ASN A 168 -7.25 6.70 -2.56
CA ASN A 168 -8.64 7.03 -2.24
C ASN A 168 -9.60 6.80 -3.42
N SER A 169 -9.12 6.90 -4.66
CA SER A 169 -9.94 6.67 -5.86
C SER A 169 -10.38 5.21 -6.00
N ILE A 170 -9.57 4.25 -5.54
CA ILE A 170 -9.83 2.82 -5.67
C ILE A 170 -10.37 2.16 -4.40
N LYS A 171 -10.23 2.80 -3.24
CA LYS A 171 -10.72 2.26 -1.95
C LYS A 171 -12.15 1.73 -1.98
N PRO A 172 -13.15 2.48 -2.46
CA PRO A 172 -14.53 2.02 -2.41
C PRO A 172 -14.76 0.73 -3.21
N SER A 173 -14.19 0.63 -4.41
CA SER A 173 -14.31 -0.56 -5.26
C SER A 173 -13.62 -1.77 -4.64
N MET A 174 -12.45 -1.62 -4.07
CA MET A 174 -11.71 -2.71 -3.43
C MET A 174 -12.39 -3.21 -2.15
N ILE A 175 -12.97 -2.30 -1.35
CA ILE A 175 -13.76 -2.70 -0.16
C ILE A 175 -15.01 -3.49 -0.59
N ALA A 176 -15.68 -3.04 -1.64
CA ALA A 176 -16.86 -3.74 -2.17
C ALA A 176 -16.49 -5.15 -2.66
N GLU A 177 -15.39 -5.27 -3.39
CA GLU A 177 -14.86 -6.56 -3.87
C GLU A 177 -14.46 -7.48 -2.71
N ALA A 178 -13.70 -7.00 -1.73
CA ALA A 178 -13.31 -7.78 -0.56
C ALA A 178 -14.54 -8.24 0.24
N THR A 179 -15.56 -7.38 0.37
CA THR A 179 -16.81 -7.73 1.06
C THR A 179 -17.62 -8.79 0.26
N HIS A 180 -17.65 -8.68 -1.06
CA HIS A 180 -18.27 -9.66 -1.93
C HIS A 180 -17.60 -11.03 -1.79
N ASN A 181 -16.26 -11.08 -1.88
CA ASN A 181 -15.50 -12.31 -1.76
C ASN A 181 -15.64 -12.96 -0.37
N ALA A 182 -15.72 -12.15 0.70
CA ALA A 182 -16.03 -12.65 2.05
C ALA A 182 -17.44 -13.29 2.09
N ARG A 183 -18.44 -12.67 1.46
CA ARG A 183 -19.80 -13.20 1.42
C ARG A 183 -19.87 -14.50 0.62
N GLU A 184 -19.19 -14.61 -0.49
CA GLU A 184 -19.11 -15.85 -1.27
C GLU A 184 -18.48 -16.99 -0.45
N ALA A 185 -17.39 -16.71 0.26
CA ALA A 185 -16.76 -17.68 1.16
C ALA A 185 -17.74 -18.12 2.27
N ALA A 186 -18.46 -17.17 2.89
CA ALA A 186 -19.45 -17.48 3.91
C ALA A 186 -20.60 -18.35 3.39
N ASN A 187 -21.10 -18.06 2.19
CA ASN A 187 -22.16 -18.87 1.54
C ASN A 187 -21.68 -20.32 1.30
N LYS A 188 -20.45 -20.51 0.87
CA LYS A 188 -19.88 -21.85 0.68
C LYS A 188 -19.83 -22.64 2.00
N PHE A 189 -19.31 -22.04 3.05
CA PHE A 189 -19.27 -22.70 4.36
C PHE A 189 -20.67 -22.98 4.94
N ALA A 190 -21.62 -22.06 4.75
CA ALA A 190 -22.99 -22.26 5.20
C ALA A 190 -23.65 -23.42 4.46
N ALA A 191 -23.48 -23.49 3.14
CA ALA A 191 -24.02 -24.59 2.33
C ALA A 191 -23.44 -25.95 2.76
N ASP A 192 -22.11 -26.03 3.01
CA ASP A 192 -21.46 -27.28 3.44
C ASP A 192 -21.93 -27.72 4.83
N SER A 193 -22.41 -26.79 5.67
CA SER A 193 -22.97 -27.09 7.00
C SER A 193 -24.51 -27.18 7.01
N HIS A 194 -25.14 -27.21 5.84
CA HIS A 194 -26.62 -27.21 5.69
C HIS A 194 -27.29 -26.04 6.41
N SER A 195 -26.66 -24.88 6.45
CA SER A 195 -27.15 -23.64 7.04
C SER A 195 -27.19 -22.53 5.98
N ASN A 196 -27.80 -21.40 6.31
CA ASN A 196 -27.82 -20.20 5.48
C ASN A 196 -27.05 -19.06 6.16
N ILE A 197 -26.49 -18.12 5.40
CA ILE A 197 -25.93 -16.91 5.97
C ILE A 197 -27.03 -15.88 6.23
N GLY A 198 -27.04 -15.38 7.47
CA GLY A 198 -27.89 -14.27 7.88
C GLY A 198 -27.23 -12.91 7.68
N LYS A 199 -27.61 -11.96 8.54
CA LYS A 199 -27.07 -10.59 8.53
C LYS A 199 -25.62 -10.55 9.01
N ILE A 200 -24.93 -9.48 8.63
CA ILE A 200 -23.60 -9.19 9.16
C ILE A 200 -23.73 -8.83 10.65
N LYS A 201 -22.96 -9.52 11.50
CA LYS A 201 -22.82 -9.22 12.94
C LYS A 201 -21.76 -8.13 13.14
N THR A 202 -20.60 -8.30 12.54
CA THR A 202 -19.50 -7.33 12.57
C THR A 202 -18.73 -7.38 11.26
N ALA A 203 -18.20 -6.23 10.87
CA ALA A 203 -17.31 -6.10 9.72
C ALA A 203 -16.12 -5.24 10.12
N THR A 204 -14.92 -5.71 9.86
CA THR A 204 -13.67 -4.99 10.09
C THR A 204 -12.87 -4.95 8.81
N GLN A 205 -12.54 -3.74 8.37
CA GLN A 205 -11.65 -3.52 7.24
C GLN A 205 -10.21 -3.53 7.73
N GLY A 206 -9.35 -4.32 7.08
CA GLY A 206 -7.91 -4.27 7.29
C GLY A 206 -7.27 -3.04 6.65
N GLN A 207 -6.00 -2.83 6.96
CA GLN A 207 -5.20 -1.80 6.29
C GLN A 207 -4.98 -2.16 4.82
N PHE A 208 -4.92 -1.12 3.98
CA PHE A 208 -4.41 -1.27 2.63
C PHE A 208 -2.89 -1.37 2.66
N SER A 209 -2.34 -2.36 1.99
CA SER A 209 -0.93 -2.43 1.67
C SER A 209 -0.71 -2.07 0.20
N ILE A 210 0.38 -1.35 -0.07
CA ILE A 210 0.82 -0.98 -1.41
C ILE A 210 2.27 -1.42 -1.51
N GLU A 211 2.50 -2.46 -2.30
CA GLU A 211 3.83 -3.05 -2.48
C GLU A 211 4.21 -3.06 -3.96
N ASN A 212 5.49 -3.23 -4.25
CA ASN A 212 5.88 -3.47 -5.64
C ASN A 212 5.32 -4.83 -6.08
N ARG A 213 4.79 -4.91 -7.30
CA ARG A 213 4.37 -6.19 -7.87
C ARG A 213 5.53 -7.20 -7.88
N ASP A 214 6.70 -6.73 -8.28
CA ASP A 214 7.94 -7.51 -8.32
C ASP A 214 9.17 -6.57 -8.25
N PRO A 215 10.38 -7.10 -7.98
CA PRO A 215 11.59 -6.28 -7.89
C PRO A 215 12.03 -5.65 -9.21
N TYR A 216 11.58 -6.17 -10.36
CA TYR A 216 12.04 -5.74 -11.69
C TYR A 216 11.10 -4.70 -12.32
N THR A 217 9.86 -4.63 -11.83
CA THR A 217 8.87 -3.65 -12.29
C THR A 217 8.32 -2.81 -11.13
N PRO A 218 9.18 -2.10 -10.38
CA PRO A 218 8.78 -1.38 -9.16
C PRO A 218 7.78 -0.23 -9.43
N TYR A 219 7.60 0.16 -10.68
CA TYR A 219 6.58 1.12 -11.12
C TYR A 219 5.17 0.52 -11.23
N ILE A 220 5.02 -0.79 -11.11
CA ILE A 220 3.73 -1.46 -10.96
C ILE A 220 3.57 -1.83 -9.50
N LYS A 221 2.45 -1.38 -8.90
CA LYS A 221 2.12 -1.62 -7.50
C LYS A 221 1.00 -2.63 -7.39
N ASN A 222 1.10 -3.52 -6.43
CA ASN A 222 0.00 -4.36 -5.99
C ASN A 222 -0.64 -3.74 -4.75
N VAL A 223 -1.88 -3.29 -4.90
CA VAL A 223 -2.69 -2.78 -3.79
C VAL A 223 -3.55 -3.90 -3.27
N ARG A 224 -3.50 -4.15 -1.97
CA ARG A 224 -4.19 -5.26 -1.32
C ARG A 224 -4.96 -4.78 -0.10
N VAL A 225 -6.15 -5.36 0.11
CA VAL A 225 -6.95 -5.17 1.33
C VAL A 225 -7.63 -6.48 1.72
N VAL A 226 -7.73 -6.73 3.02
CA VAL A 226 -8.48 -7.86 3.58
C VAL A 226 -9.58 -7.32 4.47
N SER A 227 -10.83 -7.74 4.20
CA SER A 227 -11.98 -7.46 5.08
C SER A 227 -12.33 -8.71 5.87
N SER A 228 -12.46 -8.60 7.19
CA SER A 228 -12.93 -9.67 8.06
C SER A 228 -14.39 -9.42 8.43
N ILE A 229 -15.26 -10.38 8.12
CA ILE A 229 -16.71 -10.23 8.31
C ILE A 229 -17.22 -11.42 9.10
N VAL A 230 -18.06 -11.13 10.10
CA VAL A 230 -18.78 -12.11 10.89
C VAL A 230 -20.25 -12.07 10.48
N PHE A 231 -20.78 -13.19 9.99
CA PHE A 231 -22.19 -13.37 9.67
C PHE A 231 -22.86 -14.22 10.71
N TYR A 232 -24.13 -13.98 10.97
CA TYR A 232 -24.97 -14.95 11.65
C TYR A 232 -25.24 -16.16 10.73
N LEU A 233 -25.37 -17.35 11.33
CA LEU A 233 -25.85 -18.54 10.64
C LEU A 233 -27.32 -18.75 11.00
N GLU A 234 -28.12 -19.03 9.98
CA GLU A 234 -29.56 -19.35 10.06
C GLU A 234 -29.78 -20.77 9.53
N ASP A 235 -30.73 -21.50 10.14
CA ASP A 235 -31.11 -22.84 9.69
C ASP A 235 -31.99 -22.80 8.44
#